data_c1a01b8109d4f40f7ca103c4264e43c4
#
_entry.id   c1a01b8109d4f40f7ca103c4264e43c4
#
_cell.length_a   1.000
_cell.length_b   1.000
_cell.length_c   1.000
_cell.angle_alpha   90.00
_cell.angle_beta   90.00
_cell.angle_gamma   90.00
#
_symmetry.space_group_name_H-M   'P 1'
#
loop_
_entity.id
_entity.type
_entity.pdbx_description
1 polymer ?
#
loop_
_entity_poly.entity_id
_entity_poly.type
_entity_poly.pdbx_seq_one_letter_code
_entity_poly.pdbx_strand_id
1 'polypeptide(L)'
;KTISVAETVTVTAAVDPVFSSSRTGAATAVSREDIAQLPTLKGTISDLTRLTPQASGNSFGGQDNRLNNMTVDGSSFNNSFGLGDGQPGGRSNVAPISLESIEQVQVTVAPFDVRQGNFIGASVNTVTRSGTNELRASVYDRYRNQDFIGSEAAGFTVLTPAYKFRNTG
;
A
#
# COMPACT_ATOMS: atom_id res chain seq x y z
N LYS A 1 -16.33 -53.12 -26.15
CA LYS A 1 -16.17 -52.45 -24.85
C LYS A 1 -15.71 -51.04 -25.17
N THR A 2 -16.63 -50.08 -25.14
CA THR A 2 -16.36 -48.69 -25.45
C THR A 2 -15.88 -48.02 -24.17
N ILE A 3 -14.67 -47.48 -24.15
CA ILE A 3 -14.15 -46.69 -23.03
C ILE A 3 -14.49 -45.23 -23.35
N SER A 4 -15.41 -44.63 -22.62
CA SER A 4 -15.67 -43.21 -22.69
C SER A 4 -14.76 -42.53 -21.66
N VAL A 5 -13.81 -41.73 -22.13
CA VAL A 5 -13.02 -40.83 -21.29
C VAL A 5 -13.79 -39.51 -21.22
N ALA A 6 -14.35 -39.21 -20.08
CA ALA A 6 -14.93 -37.90 -19.82
C ALA A 6 -13.83 -37.02 -19.20
N GLU A 7 -13.27 -36.12 -19.98
CA GLU A 7 -12.34 -35.10 -19.49
C GLU A 7 -13.16 -33.90 -19.04
N THR A 8 -13.16 -33.65 -17.75
CA THR A 8 -13.83 -32.45 -17.17
C THR A 8 -12.80 -31.33 -17.11
N VAL A 9 -12.84 -30.41 -18.05
CA VAL A 9 -12.05 -29.19 -18.00
C VAL A 9 -12.76 -28.20 -17.09
N THR A 10 -12.25 -28.03 -15.87
CA THR A 10 -12.72 -26.99 -14.96
C THR A 10 -11.99 -25.69 -15.31
N VAL A 11 -12.65 -24.78 -16.02
CA VAL A 11 -12.14 -23.44 -16.26
C VAL A 11 -12.42 -22.61 -15.01
N THR A 12 -11.44 -22.45 -14.15
CA THR A 12 -11.48 -21.48 -13.04
C THR A 12 -11.04 -20.14 -13.63
N ALA A 13 -11.98 -19.29 -14.00
CA ALA A 13 -11.67 -17.90 -14.28
C ALA A 13 -11.21 -17.26 -12.96
N ALA A 14 -10.05 -16.59 -12.97
CA ALA A 14 -9.66 -15.74 -11.86
C ALA A 14 -10.76 -14.68 -11.69
N VAL A 15 -11.43 -14.69 -10.55
CA VAL A 15 -12.47 -13.69 -10.25
C VAL A 15 -11.77 -12.35 -10.18
N ASP A 16 -12.11 -11.44 -11.08
CA ASP A 16 -11.60 -10.08 -11.03
C ASP A 16 -12.01 -9.48 -9.67
N PRO A 17 -11.04 -9.09 -8.83
CA PRO A 17 -11.34 -8.56 -7.51
C PRO A 17 -12.18 -7.29 -7.56
N VAL A 18 -12.24 -6.59 -8.70
CA VAL A 18 -13.07 -5.41 -8.88
C VAL A 18 -14.55 -5.76 -8.96
N PHE A 19 -14.91 -6.92 -9.53
CA PHE A 19 -16.30 -7.36 -9.73
C PHE A 19 -16.74 -8.47 -8.77
N SER A 20 -15.97 -8.73 -7.72
CA SER A 20 -16.34 -9.74 -6.72
C SER A 20 -17.63 -9.34 -5.97
N SER A 21 -18.60 -10.26 -5.91
CA SER A 21 -19.85 -10.07 -5.15
C SER A 21 -19.63 -9.94 -3.64
N SER A 22 -18.44 -10.29 -3.14
CA SER A 22 -18.06 -10.14 -1.74
C SER A 22 -17.56 -8.73 -1.39
N ARG A 23 -17.43 -7.83 -2.37
CA ARG A 23 -17.04 -6.43 -2.11
C ARG A 23 -18.19 -5.66 -1.49
N THR A 24 -17.97 -5.22 -0.26
CA THR A 24 -18.91 -4.40 0.50
C THR A 24 -18.32 -2.99 0.69
N GLY A 25 -18.35 -2.17 -0.35
CA GLY A 25 -17.84 -0.80 -0.29
C GLY A 25 -16.70 -0.49 -1.25
N ALA A 26 -16.20 0.74 -1.22
CA ALA A 26 -15.09 1.19 -2.04
C ALA A 26 -13.76 0.62 -1.48
N ALA A 27 -13.15 -0.29 -2.22
CA ALA A 27 -11.86 -0.86 -1.87
C ALA A 27 -10.90 -0.78 -3.05
N THR A 28 -9.66 -0.43 -2.76
CA THR A 28 -8.53 -0.47 -3.69
C THR A 28 -7.57 -1.55 -3.21
N ALA A 29 -7.29 -2.52 -4.06
CA ALA A 29 -6.29 -3.56 -3.79
C ALA A 29 -5.09 -3.32 -4.69
N VAL A 30 -3.91 -3.37 -4.12
CA VAL A 30 -2.63 -3.25 -4.83
C VAL A 30 -1.87 -4.54 -4.60
N SER A 31 -1.69 -5.31 -5.65
CA SER A 31 -0.99 -6.59 -5.61
C SER A 31 0.52 -6.38 -5.60
N ARG A 32 1.26 -7.45 -5.36
CA ARG A 32 2.71 -7.45 -5.44
C ARG A 32 3.23 -7.05 -6.82
N GLU A 33 2.60 -7.56 -7.86
CA GLU A 33 2.95 -7.27 -9.25
C GLU A 33 2.79 -5.78 -9.54
N ASP A 34 1.71 -5.18 -9.03
CA ASP A 34 1.49 -3.74 -9.13
C ASP A 34 2.55 -2.96 -8.35
N ILE A 35 2.88 -3.39 -7.12
CA ILE A 35 3.90 -2.76 -6.27
C ILE A 35 5.25 -2.74 -6.99
N ALA A 36 5.61 -3.82 -7.68
CA ALA A 36 6.87 -3.92 -8.41
C ALA A 36 6.95 -2.99 -9.63
N GLN A 37 5.81 -2.67 -10.23
CA GLN A 37 5.73 -1.83 -11.44
C GLN A 37 5.47 -0.35 -11.13
N LEU A 38 4.89 -0.05 -9.97
CA LEU A 38 4.54 1.31 -9.60
C LEU A 38 5.76 2.14 -9.18
N PRO A 39 5.92 3.34 -9.72
CA PRO A 39 6.96 4.24 -9.27
C PRO A 39 6.65 4.73 -7.86
N THR A 40 7.50 4.42 -6.90
CA THR A 40 7.39 4.88 -5.53
C THR A 40 8.36 6.03 -5.27
N LEU A 41 7.90 7.08 -4.60
CA LEU A 41 8.73 8.24 -4.26
C LEU A 41 9.55 8.00 -2.98
N LYS A 42 8.94 7.44 -1.98
CA LYS A 42 9.54 7.21 -0.65
C LYS A 42 9.75 5.72 -0.34
N GLY A 43 9.09 4.83 -1.08
CA GLY A 43 9.09 3.41 -0.80
C GLY A 43 8.31 3.08 0.48
N THR A 44 7.19 3.76 0.69
CA THR A 44 6.33 3.60 1.86
C THR A 44 4.93 3.13 1.44
N ILE A 45 4.17 2.59 2.40
CA ILE A 45 2.76 2.22 2.17
C ILE A 45 1.95 3.43 1.69
N SER A 46 2.27 4.65 2.15
CA SER A 46 1.62 5.88 1.69
C SER A 46 1.76 6.13 0.19
N ASP A 47 2.81 5.64 -0.44
CA ASP A 47 2.93 5.72 -1.90
C ASP A 47 1.89 4.85 -2.62
N LEU A 48 1.45 3.77 -1.99
CA LEU A 48 0.44 2.84 -2.53
C LEU A 48 -0.98 3.32 -2.22
N THR A 49 -1.21 3.84 -1.02
CA THR A 49 -2.54 4.31 -0.61
C THR A 49 -3.04 5.48 -1.45
N ARG A 50 -2.14 6.30 -2.03
CA ARG A 50 -2.49 7.40 -2.95
C ARG A 50 -3.17 6.94 -4.23
N LEU A 51 -3.12 5.65 -4.57
CA LEU A 51 -3.84 5.08 -5.72
C LEU A 51 -5.35 4.98 -5.47
N THR A 52 -5.77 5.11 -4.21
CA THR A 52 -7.19 5.16 -3.87
C THR A 52 -7.77 6.49 -4.32
N PRO A 53 -8.84 6.52 -5.13
CA PRO A 53 -9.40 7.76 -5.67
C PRO A 53 -9.80 8.80 -4.62
N GLN A 54 -10.19 8.34 -3.43
CA GLN A 54 -10.59 9.19 -2.31
C GLN A 54 -9.42 9.65 -1.44
N ALA A 55 -8.18 9.29 -1.79
CA ALA A 55 -7.00 9.63 -1.02
C ALA A 55 -6.44 11.02 -1.41
N SER A 56 -6.08 11.80 -0.41
CA SER A 56 -5.28 13.02 -0.53
C SER A 56 -4.13 12.92 0.47
N GLY A 57 -2.96 12.50 0.02
CA GLY A 57 -1.86 12.10 0.90
C GLY A 57 -2.25 10.89 1.77
N ASN A 58 -2.23 11.07 3.08
CA ASN A 58 -2.67 10.06 4.05
C ASN A 58 -4.11 10.28 4.56
N SER A 59 -4.82 11.25 4.02
CA SER A 59 -6.22 11.54 4.31
C SER A 59 -7.13 10.81 3.32
N PHE A 60 -8.22 10.24 3.79
CA PHE A 60 -9.21 9.55 2.97
C PHE A 60 -10.60 10.17 3.17
N GLY A 61 -11.29 10.47 2.08
CA GLY A 61 -12.61 11.08 2.13
C GLY A 61 -12.66 12.42 2.88
N GLY A 62 -11.55 13.16 2.93
CA GLY A 62 -11.44 14.43 3.66
C GLY A 62 -11.29 14.29 5.17
N GLN A 63 -11.14 13.07 5.70
CA GLN A 63 -10.94 12.83 7.13
C GLN A 63 -9.45 12.94 7.53
N ASP A 64 -9.20 13.28 8.79
CA ASP A 64 -7.84 13.35 9.34
C ASP A 64 -7.17 11.96 9.28
N ASN A 65 -5.89 11.92 8.93
CA ASN A 65 -5.12 10.68 8.80
C ASN A 65 -5.02 9.88 10.11
N ARG A 66 -5.18 10.53 11.27
CA ARG A 66 -5.21 9.88 12.59
C ARG A 66 -6.45 9.00 12.80
N LEU A 67 -7.48 9.21 11.98
CA LEU A 67 -8.75 8.46 12.04
C LEU A 67 -8.74 7.23 11.13
N ASN A 68 -7.63 6.94 10.48
CA ASN A 68 -7.45 5.72 9.69
C ASN A 68 -7.09 4.55 10.61
N ASN A 69 -7.48 3.36 10.20
CA ASN A 69 -7.03 2.12 10.83
C ASN A 69 -6.02 1.42 9.92
N MET A 70 -4.83 1.19 10.43
CA MET A 70 -3.81 0.42 9.76
C MET A 70 -3.66 -0.93 10.42
N THR A 71 -3.71 -1.99 9.63
CA THR A 71 -3.49 -3.36 10.09
C THR A 71 -2.40 -4.03 9.27
N VAL A 72 -1.64 -4.89 9.93
CA VAL A 72 -0.62 -5.74 9.31
C VAL A 72 -0.93 -7.17 9.71
N ASP A 73 -1.17 -8.03 8.73
CA ASP A 73 -1.57 -9.42 8.93
C ASP A 73 -2.74 -9.57 9.93
N GLY A 74 -3.70 -8.63 9.87
CA GLY A 74 -4.85 -8.60 10.75
C GLY A 74 -4.61 -7.97 12.12
N SER A 75 -3.37 -7.70 12.50
CA SER A 75 -3.04 -7.03 13.76
C SER A 75 -3.06 -5.51 13.62
N SER A 76 -3.59 -4.80 14.62
CA SER A 76 -3.62 -3.33 14.61
C SER A 76 -2.20 -2.76 14.65
N PHE A 77 -1.91 -1.87 13.72
CA PHE A 77 -0.61 -1.22 13.55
C PHE A 77 -0.75 0.31 13.54
N ASN A 78 -1.60 0.82 14.42
CA ASN A 78 -1.84 2.25 14.58
C ASN A 78 -0.85 2.87 15.56
N ASN A 79 -0.66 4.18 15.43
CA ASN A 79 0.02 4.96 16.45
C ASN A 79 -0.90 5.09 17.68
N SER A 80 -0.52 4.46 18.77
CA SER A 80 -1.37 4.30 19.97
C SER A 80 -1.79 5.61 20.65
N PHE A 81 -1.07 6.69 20.42
CA PHE A 81 -1.31 7.96 21.12
C PHE A 81 -2.03 9.01 20.28
N GLY A 82 -2.34 8.75 19.02
CA GLY A 82 -2.99 9.71 18.13
C GLY A 82 -2.18 11.01 17.92
N LEU A 83 -0.91 11.01 18.30
CA LEU A 83 -0.01 12.15 18.23
C LEU A 83 0.78 12.11 16.91
N GLY A 84 0.23 12.62 15.86
CA GLY A 84 0.88 12.68 14.56
C GLY A 84 0.21 11.80 13.52
N ASP A 85 0.99 11.29 12.55
CA ASP A 85 0.47 10.41 11.53
C ASP A 85 -0.14 9.13 12.13
N GLY A 86 -1.24 8.65 11.54
CA GLY A 86 -1.96 7.47 12.00
C GLY A 86 -1.13 6.19 12.00
N GLN A 87 -0.01 6.17 11.30
CA GLN A 87 0.90 5.03 11.23
C GLN A 87 2.20 5.28 12.02
N PRO A 88 2.81 4.25 12.64
CA PRO A 88 4.11 4.34 13.25
C PRO A 88 5.17 4.81 12.25
N GLY A 89 6.10 5.66 12.68
CA GLY A 89 7.17 6.18 11.83
C GLY A 89 6.79 7.31 10.88
N GLY A 90 5.52 7.69 10.79
CA GLY A 90 5.04 8.74 9.88
C GLY A 90 5.73 10.09 10.07
N ARG A 91 5.99 10.48 11.31
CA ARG A 91 6.67 11.76 11.64
C ARG A 91 8.15 11.77 11.22
N SER A 92 8.82 10.63 11.26
CA SER A 92 10.23 10.50 10.88
C SER A 92 10.41 10.15 9.41
N ASN A 93 9.33 9.99 8.65
CA ASN A 93 9.36 9.52 7.25
C ASN A 93 10.03 8.15 7.08
N VAL A 94 10.06 7.36 8.13
CA VAL A 94 10.59 5.99 8.10
C VAL A 94 9.46 5.04 7.75
N ALA A 95 9.68 4.18 6.78
CA ALA A 95 8.75 3.11 6.47
C ALA A 95 8.79 2.07 7.60
N PRO A 96 7.68 1.84 8.31
CA PRO A 96 7.66 0.85 9.39
C PRO A 96 7.80 -0.57 8.88
N ILE A 97 7.43 -0.79 7.62
CA ILE A 97 7.52 -2.05 6.91
C ILE A 97 8.09 -1.77 5.52
N SER A 98 9.08 -2.56 5.12
CA SER A 98 9.64 -2.47 3.77
C SER A 98 8.61 -2.90 2.72
N LEU A 99 8.53 -2.19 1.59
CA LEU A 99 7.67 -2.61 0.47
C LEU A 99 8.04 -4.00 -0.05
N GLU A 100 9.30 -4.40 0.09
CA GLU A 100 9.78 -5.72 -0.31
C GLU A 100 9.16 -6.87 0.49
N SER A 101 8.72 -6.60 1.72
CA SER A 101 8.05 -7.59 2.59
C SER A 101 6.55 -7.66 2.37
N ILE A 102 5.98 -6.79 1.56
CA ILE A 102 4.54 -6.70 1.33
C ILE A 102 4.14 -7.60 0.16
N GLU A 103 3.09 -8.37 0.36
CA GLU A 103 2.43 -9.16 -0.67
C GLU A 103 1.26 -8.38 -1.29
N GLN A 104 0.46 -7.73 -0.44
CA GLN A 104 -0.71 -6.99 -0.88
C GLN A 104 -1.04 -5.86 0.09
N VAL A 105 -1.52 -4.75 -0.44
CA VAL A 105 -2.14 -3.67 0.33
C VAL A 105 -3.57 -3.50 -0.12
N GLN A 106 -4.49 -3.50 0.82
CA GLN A 106 -5.91 -3.23 0.58
C GLN A 106 -6.33 -1.99 1.34
N VAL A 107 -6.87 -1.01 0.63
CA VAL A 107 -7.44 0.20 1.20
C VAL A 107 -8.95 0.12 1.05
N THR A 108 -9.68 0.17 2.16
CA THR A 108 -11.14 0.15 2.18
C THR A 108 -11.65 1.45 2.77
N VAL A 109 -12.43 2.19 1.99
CA VAL A 109 -13.07 3.43 2.39
C VAL A 109 -14.56 3.17 2.58
N ALA A 110 -15.10 3.52 3.76
CA ALA A 110 -16.50 3.34 4.11
C ALA A 110 -17.04 1.90 3.84
N PRO A 111 -16.48 0.87 4.50
CA PRO A 111 -16.99 -0.50 4.35
C PRO A 111 -18.38 -0.64 4.96
N PHE A 112 -19.22 -1.45 4.33
CA PHE A 112 -20.52 -1.84 4.89
C PHE A 112 -20.44 -3.11 5.76
N ASP A 113 -19.25 -3.70 5.90
CA ASP A 113 -19.04 -4.88 6.74
C ASP A 113 -18.88 -4.46 8.20
N VAL A 114 -19.81 -4.89 9.04
CA VAL A 114 -19.82 -4.59 10.49
C VAL A 114 -18.62 -5.14 11.27
N ARG A 115 -17.86 -6.07 10.67
CA ARG A 115 -16.62 -6.58 11.26
C ARG A 115 -15.45 -5.62 11.10
N GLN A 116 -15.56 -4.70 10.15
CA GLN A 116 -14.56 -3.67 9.92
C GLN A 116 -14.97 -2.40 10.65
N GLY A 117 -14.24 -2.06 11.68
CA GLY A 117 -14.53 -0.88 12.51
C GLY A 117 -13.25 -0.19 12.96
N ASN A 118 -13.40 0.68 13.96
CA ASN A 118 -12.32 1.43 14.60
C ASN A 118 -11.63 2.47 13.68
N PHE A 119 -12.37 3.00 12.70
CA PHE A 119 -11.90 4.08 11.85
C PHE A 119 -13.06 4.91 11.31
N ILE A 120 -12.77 6.15 10.91
CA ILE A 120 -13.71 7.06 10.25
C ILE A 120 -13.25 7.36 8.82
N GLY A 121 -11.93 7.36 8.57
CA GLY A 121 -11.33 7.57 7.25
C GLY A 121 -11.31 6.30 6.41
N ALA A 122 -10.21 5.60 6.46
CA ALA A 122 -10.03 4.33 5.75
C ALA A 122 -9.40 3.26 6.63
N SER A 123 -9.65 2.01 6.28
CA SER A 123 -8.88 0.86 6.75
C SER A 123 -7.83 0.48 5.70
N VAL A 124 -6.58 0.49 6.11
CA VAL A 124 -5.44 0.07 5.29
C VAL A 124 -4.94 -1.27 5.84
N ASN A 125 -5.25 -2.33 5.15
CA ASN A 125 -4.80 -3.67 5.51
C ASN A 125 -3.61 -4.09 4.66
N THR A 126 -2.51 -4.40 5.30
CA THR A 126 -1.27 -4.84 4.66
C THR A 126 -1.05 -6.31 4.98
N VAL A 127 -0.86 -7.11 3.95
CA VAL A 127 -0.52 -8.52 4.07
C VAL A 127 0.95 -8.68 3.74
N THR A 128 1.70 -9.32 4.66
CA THR A 128 3.12 -9.59 4.45
C THR A 128 3.32 -10.90 3.68
N ARG A 129 4.49 -11.02 3.08
CA ARG A 129 4.86 -12.21 2.31
C ARG A 129 5.04 -13.41 3.21
N SER A 130 4.47 -14.52 2.80
CA SER A 130 4.71 -15.81 3.44
C SER A 130 6.12 -16.33 3.08
N GLY A 131 6.73 -17.01 4.03
CA GLY A 131 7.97 -17.74 3.79
C GLY A 131 7.77 -18.89 2.81
N THR A 132 8.82 -19.21 2.05
CA THR A 132 8.89 -20.36 1.15
C THR A 132 10.11 -21.21 1.51
N ASN A 133 10.17 -22.45 1.00
CA ASN A 133 11.36 -23.30 1.17
C ASN A 133 12.55 -22.84 0.30
N GLU A 134 12.37 -21.83 -0.53
CA GLU A 134 13.44 -21.23 -1.32
C GLU A 134 14.00 -20.02 -0.59
N LEU A 135 15.33 -19.98 -0.46
CA LEU A 135 16.03 -18.81 0.07
C LEU A 135 15.90 -17.65 -0.93
N ARG A 136 15.27 -16.57 -0.51
CA ARG A 136 15.15 -15.32 -1.27
C ARG A 136 15.62 -14.17 -0.43
N ALA A 137 16.50 -13.36 -0.98
CA ALA A 137 17.01 -12.16 -0.33
C ALA A 137 16.94 -11.00 -1.32
N SER A 138 16.64 -9.81 -0.82
CA SER A 138 16.70 -8.56 -1.57
C SER A 138 17.46 -7.53 -0.74
N VAL A 139 18.25 -6.71 -1.40
CA VAL A 139 18.93 -5.56 -0.79
C VAL A 139 18.62 -4.35 -1.65
N TYR A 140 18.21 -3.28 -1.03
CA TYR A 140 17.93 -2.05 -1.75
C TYR A 140 18.60 -0.84 -1.06
N ASP A 141 18.95 0.17 -1.86
CA ASP A 141 19.37 1.49 -1.39
C ASP A 141 18.67 2.57 -2.23
N ARG A 142 17.93 3.43 -1.56
CA ARG A 142 17.26 4.56 -2.18
C ARG A 142 17.89 5.84 -1.64
N TYR A 143 18.53 6.57 -2.53
CA TYR A 143 19.17 7.85 -2.21
C TYR A 143 18.53 8.99 -3.01
N ARG A 144 18.33 10.10 -2.34
CA ARG A 144 17.75 11.29 -2.95
C ARG A 144 18.28 12.53 -2.23
N ASN A 145 18.69 13.54 -3.02
CA ASN A 145 19.12 14.83 -2.52
C ASN A 145 18.61 15.95 -3.45
N GLN A 146 18.88 17.19 -3.09
CA GLN A 146 18.50 18.34 -3.88
C GLN A 146 19.16 18.39 -5.28
N ASP A 147 20.32 17.78 -5.45
CA ASP A 147 21.07 17.84 -6.71
C ASP A 147 20.41 17.03 -7.84
N PHE A 148 19.53 16.08 -7.47
CA PHE A 148 18.72 15.30 -8.41
C PHE A 148 17.43 16.02 -8.83
N ILE A 149 17.10 17.15 -8.22
CA ILE A 149 15.97 17.97 -8.62
C ILE A 149 16.49 19.07 -9.53
N GLY A 150 15.90 19.23 -10.69
CA GLY A 150 16.23 20.34 -11.58
C GLY A 150 16.01 21.69 -10.88
N SER A 151 16.93 22.61 -11.06
CA SER A 151 16.84 23.98 -10.52
C SER A 151 16.02 24.93 -11.40
N GLU A 152 15.53 24.45 -12.55
CA GLU A 152 14.76 25.25 -13.49
C GLU A 152 13.42 24.58 -13.82
N ALA A 153 12.35 25.34 -13.75
CA ALA A 153 11.03 24.92 -14.19
C ALA A 153 10.37 26.05 -14.99
N ALA A 154 9.95 25.76 -16.20
CA ALA A 154 9.28 26.73 -17.10
C ALA A 154 10.05 28.05 -17.29
N GLY A 155 11.40 28.02 -17.29
CA GLY A 155 12.25 29.19 -17.45
C GLY A 155 12.49 30.02 -16.17
N PHE A 156 12.01 29.52 -15.01
CA PHE A 156 12.24 30.14 -13.72
C PHE A 156 13.20 29.29 -12.87
N THR A 157 14.12 29.94 -12.18
CA THR A 157 14.98 29.27 -11.20
C THR A 157 14.18 28.97 -9.95
N VAL A 158 14.09 27.70 -9.58
CA VAL A 158 13.41 27.22 -8.37
C VAL A 158 14.44 27.03 -7.27
N LEU A 159 14.27 27.76 -6.15
CA LEU A 159 15.06 27.52 -4.95
C LEU A 159 14.64 26.19 -4.31
N THR A 160 15.50 25.20 -4.42
CA THR A 160 15.31 23.90 -3.75
C THR A 160 16.00 23.93 -2.40
N PRO A 161 15.28 23.71 -1.28
CA PRO A 161 15.90 23.61 0.04
C PRO A 161 16.84 22.40 0.08
N ALA A 162 17.94 22.53 0.80
CA ALA A 162 18.88 21.44 0.99
C ALA A 162 18.18 20.27 1.74
N TYR A 163 18.15 19.11 1.13
CA TYR A 163 17.67 17.90 1.77
C TYR A 163 18.48 16.67 1.32
N LYS A 164 18.54 15.70 2.20
CA LYS A 164 19.16 14.39 1.93
C LYS A 164 18.26 13.31 2.50
N PHE A 165 17.94 12.33 1.68
CA PHE A 165 17.15 11.16 2.09
C PHE A 165 17.88 9.89 1.64
N ARG A 166 18.04 8.95 2.55
CA ARG A 166 18.57 7.62 2.25
C ARG A 166 17.74 6.57 2.98
N ASN A 167 17.38 5.54 2.26
CA ASN A 167 16.64 4.39 2.79
C ASN A 167 17.29 3.11 2.27
N THR A 168 17.83 2.30 3.17
CA THR A 168 18.49 1.03 2.88
C THR A 168 17.76 -0.09 3.61
N GLY A 169 17.65 -1.24 2.98
CA GLY A 169 17.04 -2.41 3.57
C GLY A 169 17.51 -3.71 2.93
#